data_976addd5c5e4ffe6bb23c8924a8ba7f4
#
_entry.id   976addd5c5e4ffe6bb23c8924a8ba7f4
#
_cell.length_a   1.000
_cell.length_b   1.000
_cell.length_c   1.000
_cell.angle_alpha   90.00
_cell.angle_beta   90.00
_cell.angle_gamma   90.00
#
_symmetry.space_group_name_H-M   'P 1'
#
loop_
_entity.id
_entity.type
_entity.pdbx_description
1 polymer ?
#
loop_
_entity_poly.entity_id
_entity_poly.type
_entity_poly.pdbx_seq_one_letter_code
_entity_poly.pdbx_strand_id
1 'polypeptide(L)'
;MSLDIKVNVIKPKRQTYGNIAERFGEDRPASRYEEATLDLEPKENFHYRPTWDPSFEIYDEGRTKIKMEDWYELKDPRQFYYGTYTINRNKMFEGADSQLNFVENRNFLSSVDAESRDLLKKILLPLRHYEWGANMNNMEITRFGSGTSVTQACAFDAMDRLGLAQLICRIGLIFDASMEDSDEDVAQKSDNASVTASCLHVTRVEWVGEDLWQPLRKAVENSLVLKDWFELFIAQNFVLDTLVYEFAHNHFDQFMSERGVQSASMMTEIFRTWFADRDRWVTAVIKRAVNESEENKTLISSWIDEWAEQALPAIGALADYAMPDKSGEITTACVDELERKKSAIGL
;
A
#
# COMPACT_ATOMS: atom_id res chain seq x y z
N MET A 1 -57.79 -7.35 -15.80
CA MET A 1 -57.25 -5.97 -15.83
C MET A 1 -55.77 -6.07 -15.46
N SER A 2 -54.87 -5.94 -16.40
CA SER A 2 -53.44 -5.82 -16.09
C SER A 2 -53.17 -4.35 -15.75
N LEU A 3 -52.67 -4.09 -14.59
CA LEU A 3 -52.19 -2.77 -14.17
C LEU A 3 -50.91 -2.49 -14.93
N ASP A 4 -50.99 -1.64 -15.95
CA ASP A 4 -49.87 -1.11 -16.71
C ASP A 4 -49.19 -0.03 -15.81
N ILE A 5 -48.22 -0.44 -15.00
CA ILE A 5 -47.40 0.48 -14.21
C ILE A 5 -46.44 1.16 -15.17
N LYS A 6 -46.80 2.33 -15.67
CA LYS A 6 -45.85 3.20 -16.36
C LYS A 6 -44.80 3.64 -15.38
N VAL A 7 -43.64 2.98 -15.42
CA VAL A 7 -42.42 3.46 -14.74
C VAL A 7 -42.01 4.74 -15.47
N ASN A 8 -42.34 5.89 -14.92
CA ASN A 8 -41.76 7.14 -15.38
C ASN A 8 -40.28 7.11 -15.12
N VAL A 9 -39.48 6.88 -16.14
CA VAL A 9 -38.04 7.07 -16.07
C VAL A 9 -37.80 8.56 -15.82
N ILE A 10 -37.52 8.90 -14.57
CA ILE A 10 -37.14 10.27 -14.21
C ILE A 10 -35.77 10.48 -14.81
N LYS A 11 -35.68 11.25 -15.90
CA LYS A 11 -34.39 11.71 -16.42
C LYS A 11 -33.72 12.55 -15.31
N PRO A 12 -32.47 12.27 -14.94
CA PRO A 12 -31.77 13.08 -13.97
C PRO A 12 -31.75 14.55 -14.47
N LYS A 13 -32.09 15.48 -13.56
CA LYS A 13 -32.05 16.93 -13.88
C LYS A 13 -30.64 17.45 -14.15
N ARG A 14 -29.62 16.69 -13.71
CA ARG A 14 -28.21 17.04 -13.88
C ARG A 14 -27.74 16.50 -15.23
N GLN A 15 -27.29 17.39 -16.08
CA GLN A 15 -26.54 17.04 -17.27
C GLN A 15 -25.09 16.75 -16.88
N THR A 16 -24.44 15.85 -17.60
CA THR A 16 -23.01 15.61 -17.47
C THR A 16 -22.24 16.89 -17.87
N TYR A 17 -21.06 17.08 -17.31
CA TYR A 17 -20.16 18.14 -17.74
C TYR A 17 -19.77 17.95 -19.21
N GLY A 18 -19.45 19.05 -19.91
CA GLY A 18 -19.13 19.03 -21.34
C GLY A 18 -18.05 18.05 -21.72
N ASN A 19 -16.93 18.01 -20.97
CA ASN A 19 -15.83 17.06 -21.16
C ASN A 19 -16.26 15.59 -21.04
N ILE A 20 -17.18 15.27 -20.14
CA ILE A 20 -17.72 13.91 -20.00
C ILE A 20 -18.67 13.57 -21.16
N ALA A 21 -19.49 14.55 -21.60
CA ALA A 21 -20.36 14.38 -22.76
C ALA A 21 -19.56 14.18 -24.07
N GLU A 22 -18.45 14.85 -24.24
CA GLU A 22 -17.51 14.65 -25.35
C GLU A 22 -16.94 13.22 -25.39
N ARG A 23 -16.65 12.62 -24.23
CA ARG A 23 -16.15 11.23 -24.16
C ARG A 23 -17.21 10.18 -24.40
N PHE A 24 -18.43 10.37 -23.89
CA PHE A 24 -19.46 9.32 -23.83
C PHE A 24 -20.74 9.66 -24.56
N GLY A 25 -20.87 10.86 -25.14
CA GLY A 25 -22.09 11.37 -25.76
C GLY A 25 -23.05 11.99 -24.73
N GLU A 26 -23.90 12.89 -25.24
CA GLU A 26 -24.86 13.68 -24.42
C GLU A 26 -25.97 12.83 -23.79
N ASP A 27 -26.30 11.71 -24.40
CA ASP A 27 -27.43 10.86 -23.99
C ASP A 27 -27.05 9.89 -22.86
N ARG A 28 -25.77 9.72 -22.53
CA ARG A 28 -25.29 8.85 -21.46
C ARG A 28 -24.96 9.67 -20.21
N PRO A 29 -25.69 9.50 -19.10
CA PRO A 29 -25.29 10.13 -17.85
C PRO A 29 -23.99 9.50 -17.33
N ALA A 30 -23.04 10.34 -16.91
CA ALA A 30 -21.82 9.86 -16.24
C ALA A 30 -22.12 9.34 -14.84
N SER A 31 -21.35 8.34 -14.43
CA SER A 31 -21.31 7.91 -13.02
C SER A 31 -20.64 9.00 -12.15
N ARG A 32 -20.85 8.92 -10.83
CA ARG A 32 -20.15 9.84 -9.92
C ARG A 32 -18.64 9.69 -9.96
N TYR A 33 -18.15 8.48 -10.22
CA TYR A 33 -16.73 8.21 -10.41
C TYR A 33 -16.20 8.93 -11.65
N GLU A 34 -16.87 8.78 -12.80
CA GLU A 34 -16.47 9.43 -14.05
C GLU A 34 -16.45 10.96 -13.90
N GLU A 35 -17.49 11.56 -13.32
CA GLU A 35 -17.55 13.01 -13.08
C GLU A 35 -16.50 13.53 -12.11
N ALA A 36 -16.10 12.71 -11.13
CA ALA A 36 -15.12 13.08 -10.11
C ALA A 36 -13.67 12.77 -10.52
N THR A 37 -13.49 12.11 -11.67
CA THR A 37 -12.17 11.57 -12.03
C THR A 37 -11.70 12.07 -13.41
N LEU A 38 -12.60 12.10 -14.41
CA LEU A 38 -12.17 12.35 -15.78
C LEU A 38 -11.95 13.83 -16.05
N ASP A 39 -10.85 14.12 -16.73
CA ASP A 39 -10.49 15.46 -17.25
C ASP A 39 -10.44 16.58 -16.18
N LEU A 40 -10.06 16.24 -14.94
CA LEU A 40 -9.85 17.21 -13.87
C LEU A 40 -8.50 17.94 -13.99
N GLU A 41 -7.52 17.35 -14.66
CA GLU A 41 -6.21 17.95 -14.85
C GLU A 41 -6.25 18.98 -15.97
N PRO A 42 -6.03 20.29 -15.69
CA PRO A 42 -5.90 21.29 -16.72
C PRO A 42 -4.52 21.15 -17.39
N LYS A 43 -4.50 20.74 -18.66
CA LYS A 43 -3.25 20.47 -19.41
C LYS A 43 -2.73 21.65 -20.22
N GLU A 44 -3.44 22.77 -20.24
CA GLU A 44 -3.15 23.91 -21.10
C GLU A 44 -3.01 25.20 -20.32
N ASN A 45 -2.35 26.17 -20.93
CA ASN A 45 -2.24 27.55 -20.46
C ASN A 45 -1.63 27.69 -19.07
N PHE A 46 -0.61 26.92 -18.74
CA PHE A 46 0.14 27.06 -17.51
C PHE A 46 0.82 28.42 -17.43
N HIS A 47 0.71 29.07 -16.26
CA HIS A 47 1.37 30.37 -16.01
C HIS A 47 2.87 30.21 -15.73
N TYR A 48 3.28 29.10 -15.10
CA TYR A 48 4.65 28.86 -14.68
C TYR A 48 5.04 27.40 -14.84
N ARG A 49 6.31 27.17 -15.14
CA ARG A 49 6.94 25.86 -14.98
C ARG A 49 7.33 25.61 -13.54
N PRO A 50 7.37 24.38 -13.07
CA PRO A 50 7.89 24.05 -11.74
C PRO A 50 9.32 24.59 -11.55
N THR A 51 9.54 25.39 -10.51
CA THR A 51 10.87 25.98 -10.26
C THR A 51 11.92 24.94 -9.86
N TRP A 52 11.49 23.81 -9.30
CA TRP A 52 12.36 22.68 -8.91
C TRP A 52 12.70 21.74 -10.07
N ASP A 53 11.96 21.81 -11.16
CA ASP A 53 12.20 21.03 -12.38
C ASP A 53 11.66 21.78 -13.61
N PRO A 54 12.35 22.81 -14.09
CA PRO A 54 11.86 23.66 -15.17
C PRO A 54 11.90 22.99 -16.55
N SER A 55 12.41 21.75 -16.63
CA SER A 55 12.48 20.99 -17.88
C SER A 55 11.10 20.54 -18.37
N PHE A 56 10.14 20.38 -17.45
CA PHE A 56 8.80 19.86 -17.70
C PHE A 56 7.71 20.85 -17.28
N GLU A 57 6.56 20.77 -17.95
CA GLU A 57 5.32 21.36 -17.47
C GLU A 57 4.77 20.60 -16.23
N ILE A 58 3.70 21.13 -15.62
CA ILE A 58 3.14 20.54 -14.39
C ILE A 58 2.62 19.11 -14.65
N TYR A 59 1.82 18.90 -15.68
CA TYR A 59 1.28 17.59 -16.07
C TYR A 59 1.91 17.07 -17.36
N ASP A 60 3.24 17.15 -17.44
CA ASP A 60 3.97 16.75 -18.65
C ASP A 60 4.01 15.22 -18.77
N GLU A 61 3.50 14.70 -19.87
CA GLU A 61 3.49 13.27 -20.17
C GLU A 61 4.92 12.70 -20.35
N GLY A 62 5.91 13.57 -20.58
CA GLY A 62 7.33 13.20 -20.65
C GLY A 62 7.97 12.82 -19.32
N ARG A 63 7.25 12.95 -18.20
CA ARG A 63 7.73 12.54 -16.87
C ARG A 63 7.76 11.02 -16.68
N THR A 64 7.35 10.26 -17.67
CA THR A 64 7.51 8.82 -17.75
C THR A 64 7.87 8.40 -19.17
N LYS A 65 8.57 7.26 -19.28
CA LYS A 65 8.86 6.60 -20.57
C LYS A 65 7.64 5.84 -21.12
N ILE A 66 6.67 5.51 -20.26
CA ILE A 66 5.41 4.88 -20.69
C ILE A 66 4.65 5.83 -21.61
N LYS A 67 4.00 5.27 -22.63
CA LYS A 67 3.16 6.00 -23.57
C LYS A 67 1.74 5.46 -23.52
N MET A 68 0.78 6.36 -23.42
CA MET A 68 -0.65 6.05 -23.45
C MET A 68 -1.32 6.98 -24.46
N GLU A 69 -2.25 6.46 -25.23
CA GLU A 69 -3.14 7.28 -26.07
C GLU A 69 -4.08 8.11 -25.20
N ASP A 70 -4.65 7.47 -24.17
CA ASP A 70 -5.49 8.13 -23.17
C ASP A 70 -5.12 7.67 -21.76
N TRP A 71 -4.51 8.55 -20.97
CA TRP A 71 -4.12 8.29 -19.59
C TRP A 71 -5.31 7.98 -18.66
N TYR A 72 -6.52 8.43 -19.02
CA TYR A 72 -7.74 8.15 -18.25
C TYR A 72 -8.26 6.72 -18.43
N GLU A 73 -7.68 5.93 -19.35
CA GLU A 73 -7.93 4.48 -19.43
C GLU A 73 -7.28 3.68 -18.30
N LEU A 74 -6.36 4.27 -17.54
CA LEU A 74 -5.78 3.68 -16.31
C LEU A 74 -6.77 3.78 -15.13
N LYS A 75 -7.94 3.17 -15.27
CA LYS A 75 -9.08 3.28 -14.35
C LYS A 75 -8.90 2.41 -13.11
N ASP A 76 -9.39 2.91 -11.99
CA ASP A 76 -9.57 2.11 -10.78
C ASP A 76 -10.88 1.28 -10.88
N PRO A 77 -10.81 -0.06 -10.96
CA PRO A 77 -12.00 -0.91 -11.05
C PRO A 77 -12.88 -0.85 -9.79
N ARG A 78 -12.35 -0.36 -8.66
CA ARG A 78 -13.11 -0.11 -7.44
C ARG A 78 -14.00 1.14 -7.55
N GLN A 79 -13.73 1.99 -8.55
CA GLN A 79 -14.41 3.26 -8.81
C GLN A 79 -14.44 4.17 -7.57
N PHE A 80 -13.31 4.25 -6.87
CA PHE A 80 -13.17 5.12 -5.71
C PHE A 80 -13.08 6.59 -6.15
N TYR A 81 -14.07 7.36 -5.74
CA TYR A 81 -13.99 8.80 -5.56
C TYR A 81 -14.09 9.10 -4.08
N TYR A 82 -13.82 10.33 -3.66
CA TYR A 82 -13.66 10.68 -2.25
C TYR A 82 -14.76 10.10 -1.34
N GLY A 83 -16.03 10.18 -1.75
CA GLY A 83 -17.14 9.69 -0.93
C GLY A 83 -17.16 8.16 -0.76
N THR A 84 -16.94 7.39 -1.85
CA THR A 84 -16.90 5.92 -1.76
C THR A 84 -15.64 5.43 -1.06
N TYR A 85 -14.50 6.09 -1.30
CA TYR A 85 -13.26 5.83 -0.61
C TYR A 85 -13.39 5.98 0.90
N THR A 86 -13.83 7.13 1.38
CA THR A 86 -13.94 7.41 2.82
C THR A 86 -14.90 6.45 3.52
N ILE A 87 -16.05 6.12 2.92
CA ILE A 87 -17.01 5.16 3.49
C ILE A 87 -16.39 3.76 3.59
N ASN A 88 -15.71 3.32 2.54
CA ASN A 88 -15.08 2.00 2.50
C ASN A 88 -13.96 1.88 3.53
N ARG A 89 -13.06 2.87 3.56
CA ARG A 89 -11.89 2.86 4.47
C ARG A 89 -12.29 3.04 5.93
N ASN A 90 -13.29 3.88 6.23
CA ASN A 90 -13.81 4.00 7.58
C ASN A 90 -14.23 2.63 8.15
N LYS A 91 -15.01 1.86 7.41
CA LYS A 91 -15.44 0.52 7.83
C LYS A 91 -14.26 -0.43 8.07
N MET A 92 -13.25 -0.36 7.22
CA MET A 92 -12.07 -1.22 7.33
C MET A 92 -11.25 -0.86 8.58
N PHE A 93 -10.99 0.41 8.82
CA PHE A 93 -10.25 0.88 9.98
C PHE A 93 -11.03 0.72 11.29
N GLU A 94 -12.36 0.92 11.31
CA GLU A 94 -13.21 0.60 12.47
C GLU A 94 -13.13 -0.90 12.84
N GLY A 95 -13.08 -1.78 11.83
CA GLY A 95 -12.86 -3.22 12.05
C GLY A 95 -11.51 -3.50 12.70
N ALA A 96 -10.44 -2.90 12.18
CA ALA A 96 -9.09 -3.03 12.76
C ALA A 96 -9.02 -2.50 14.19
N ASP A 97 -9.61 -1.34 14.45
CA ASP A 97 -9.68 -0.75 15.78
C ASP A 97 -10.39 -1.68 16.77
N SER A 98 -11.49 -2.30 16.35
CA SER A 98 -12.22 -3.25 17.18
C SER A 98 -11.39 -4.48 17.53
N GLN A 99 -10.60 -5.00 16.57
CA GLN A 99 -9.69 -6.13 16.79
C GLN A 99 -8.54 -5.75 17.72
N LEU A 100 -7.90 -4.60 17.51
CA LEU A 100 -6.83 -4.11 18.39
C LEU A 100 -7.32 -3.88 19.81
N ASN A 101 -8.48 -3.23 20.00
CA ASN A 101 -9.11 -3.05 21.29
C ASN A 101 -9.42 -4.40 21.98
N PHE A 102 -9.83 -5.40 21.22
CA PHE A 102 -10.09 -6.74 21.78
C PHE A 102 -8.82 -7.42 22.28
N VAL A 103 -7.73 -7.36 21.50
CA VAL A 103 -6.42 -7.91 21.89
C VAL A 103 -5.88 -7.19 23.13
N GLU A 104 -5.95 -5.86 23.16
CA GLU A 104 -5.49 -5.01 24.26
C GLU A 104 -6.30 -5.27 25.56
N ASN A 105 -7.64 -5.14 25.49
CA ASN A 105 -8.51 -5.29 26.66
C ASN A 105 -8.49 -6.71 27.28
N ARG A 106 -8.10 -7.73 26.49
CA ARG A 106 -7.92 -9.11 26.95
C ARG A 106 -6.50 -9.46 27.31
N ASN A 107 -5.57 -8.50 27.17
CA ASN A 107 -4.15 -8.66 27.42
C ASN A 107 -3.56 -9.93 26.76
N PHE A 108 -3.95 -10.22 25.49
CA PHE A 108 -3.54 -11.45 24.83
C PHE A 108 -2.03 -11.57 24.63
N LEU A 109 -1.32 -10.44 24.54
CA LEU A 109 0.12 -10.45 24.35
C LEU A 109 0.89 -10.90 25.61
N SER A 110 0.30 -10.81 26.80
CA SER A 110 0.94 -11.30 28.04
C SER A 110 1.07 -12.83 28.06
N SER A 111 0.19 -13.55 27.33
CA SER A 111 0.23 -15.01 27.23
C SER A 111 1.15 -15.52 26.13
N VAL A 112 1.68 -14.64 25.27
CA VAL A 112 2.63 -15.00 24.22
C VAL A 112 4.00 -15.19 24.84
N ASP A 113 4.69 -16.28 24.49
CA ASP A 113 6.05 -16.51 24.97
C ASP A 113 7.03 -15.40 24.54
N ALA A 114 8.11 -15.23 25.28
CA ALA A 114 9.02 -14.11 25.08
C ALA A 114 9.69 -14.14 23.70
N GLU A 115 10.07 -15.33 23.19
CA GLU A 115 10.70 -15.49 21.88
C GLU A 115 9.77 -15.05 20.76
N SER A 116 8.52 -15.56 20.76
CA SER A 116 7.49 -15.19 19.76
C SER A 116 7.16 -13.71 19.82
N ARG A 117 7.09 -13.13 21.01
CA ARG A 117 6.82 -11.71 21.21
C ARG A 117 7.94 -10.83 20.68
N ASP A 118 9.20 -11.20 20.95
CA ASP A 118 10.36 -10.47 20.43
C ASP A 118 10.46 -10.59 18.92
N LEU A 119 10.17 -11.76 18.36
CA LEU A 119 10.13 -11.97 16.92
C LEU A 119 9.04 -11.12 16.23
N LEU A 120 7.83 -11.06 16.82
CA LEU A 120 6.76 -10.18 16.31
C LEU A 120 7.17 -8.71 16.31
N LYS A 121 7.74 -8.21 17.41
CA LYS A 121 8.23 -6.83 17.48
C LYS A 121 9.29 -6.57 16.41
N LYS A 122 10.25 -7.50 16.29
CA LYS A 122 11.40 -7.39 15.38
C LYS A 122 10.98 -7.34 13.91
N ILE A 123 10.01 -8.15 13.51
CA ILE A 123 9.59 -8.24 12.11
C ILE A 123 8.46 -7.25 11.77
N LEU A 124 7.47 -7.07 12.66
CA LEU A 124 6.30 -6.26 12.32
C LEU A 124 6.52 -4.76 12.52
N LEU A 125 7.11 -4.34 13.64
CA LEU A 125 7.11 -2.93 14.00
C LEU A 125 7.98 -2.03 13.09
N PRO A 126 9.14 -2.46 12.55
CA PRO A 126 9.89 -1.66 11.59
C PRO A 126 9.15 -1.42 10.27
N LEU A 127 8.16 -2.27 9.91
CA LEU A 127 7.38 -2.10 8.68
C LEU A 127 6.58 -0.78 8.64
N ARG A 128 6.37 -0.09 9.78
CA ARG A 128 5.81 1.27 9.75
C ARG A 128 6.67 2.25 8.93
N HIS A 129 7.98 2.02 8.87
CA HIS A 129 8.90 2.83 8.07
C HIS A 129 8.81 2.47 6.59
N TYR A 130 8.54 1.21 6.26
CA TYR A 130 8.20 0.77 4.92
C TYR A 130 6.91 1.44 4.44
N GLU A 131 5.84 1.38 5.26
CA GLU A 131 4.55 2.03 4.95
C GLU A 131 4.69 3.55 4.78
N TRP A 132 5.55 4.18 5.58
CA TRP A 132 5.88 5.60 5.41
C TRP A 132 6.59 5.87 4.08
N GLY A 133 7.55 5.04 3.67
CA GLY A 133 8.19 5.15 2.36
C GLY A 133 7.18 4.99 1.21
N ALA A 134 6.30 4.00 1.32
CA ALA A 134 5.24 3.76 0.35
C ALA A 134 4.21 4.92 0.28
N ASN A 135 3.91 5.56 1.42
CA ASN A 135 3.12 6.80 1.44
C ASN A 135 3.77 7.90 0.60
N MET A 136 5.07 8.15 0.82
CA MET A 136 5.83 9.18 0.09
C MET A 136 5.87 8.89 -1.41
N ASN A 137 6.09 7.63 -1.80
CA ASN A 137 6.11 7.19 -3.19
C ASN A 137 4.76 7.43 -3.88
N ASN A 138 3.65 7.09 -3.24
CA ASN A 138 2.33 7.31 -3.82
C ASN A 138 1.95 8.81 -3.86
N MET A 139 2.44 9.64 -2.93
CA MET A 139 2.31 11.10 -3.01
C MET A 139 3.10 11.68 -4.20
N GLU A 140 4.29 11.15 -4.50
CA GLU A 140 5.08 11.57 -5.66
C GLU A 140 4.37 11.20 -6.98
N ILE A 141 3.80 9.98 -7.07
CA ILE A 141 2.98 9.58 -8.23
C ILE A 141 1.74 10.46 -8.35
N THR A 142 1.08 10.80 -7.25
CA THR A 142 -0.05 11.74 -7.23
C THR A 142 0.32 13.09 -7.82
N ARG A 143 1.53 13.55 -7.53
CA ARG A 143 2.02 14.87 -7.95
C ARG A 143 2.42 14.92 -9.42
N PHE A 144 3.04 13.86 -9.94
CA PHE A 144 3.67 13.85 -11.27
C PHE A 144 3.04 12.92 -12.27
N GLY A 145 2.10 12.08 -11.84
CA GLY A 145 1.39 11.17 -12.72
C GLY A 145 0.47 11.90 -13.69
N SER A 146 0.14 11.24 -14.79
CA SER A 146 -0.78 11.73 -15.80
C SER A 146 -2.14 11.04 -15.68
N GLY A 147 -3.21 11.83 -15.71
CA GLY A 147 -4.59 11.36 -15.61
C GLY A 147 -5.08 11.17 -14.16
N THR A 148 -6.11 11.92 -13.77
CA THR A 148 -6.68 11.88 -12.42
C THR A 148 -7.17 10.48 -12.03
N SER A 149 -7.46 9.61 -12.98
CA SER A 149 -7.85 8.22 -12.68
C SER A 149 -6.78 7.43 -11.93
N VAL A 150 -5.50 7.67 -12.22
CA VAL A 150 -4.38 7.04 -11.51
C VAL A 150 -3.90 7.90 -10.34
N THR A 151 -3.76 9.22 -10.54
CA THR A 151 -3.22 10.09 -9.49
C THR A 151 -4.14 10.19 -8.28
N GLN A 152 -5.46 10.22 -8.46
CA GLN A 152 -6.45 10.15 -7.39
C GLN A 152 -6.35 8.83 -6.60
N ALA A 153 -6.21 7.70 -7.30
CA ALA A 153 -6.09 6.40 -6.65
C ALA A 153 -4.79 6.28 -5.85
N CYS A 154 -3.68 6.85 -6.35
CA CYS A 154 -2.41 6.96 -5.61
C CYS A 154 -2.54 7.86 -4.38
N ALA A 155 -3.29 8.97 -4.46
CA ALA A 155 -3.56 9.82 -3.30
C ALA A 155 -4.31 9.06 -2.21
N PHE A 156 -5.32 8.26 -2.56
CA PHE A 156 -6.04 7.41 -1.61
C PHE A 156 -5.13 6.31 -1.03
N ASP A 157 -4.30 5.68 -1.85
CA ASP A 157 -3.31 4.70 -1.39
C ASP A 157 -2.32 5.32 -0.40
N ALA A 158 -1.82 6.52 -0.69
CA ALA A 158 -0.93 7.24 0.21
C ALA A 158 -1.58 7.51 1.58
N MET A 159 -2.86 7.91 1.61
CA MET A 159 -3.58 8.10 2.86
C MET A 159 -3.77 6.79 3.63
N ASP A 160 -4.09 5.71 2.92
CA ASP A 160 -4.19 4.37 3.51
C ASP A 160 -2.86 3.96 4.16
N ARG A 161 -1.71 4.15 3.46
CA ARG A 161 -0.37 3.84 3.97
C ARG A 161 -0.02 4.58 5.25
N LEU A 162 -0.38 5.85 5.34
CA LEU A 162 -0.22 6.61 6.57
C LEU A 162 -1.03 5.98 7.72
N GLY A 163 -2.28 5.59 7.44
CA GLY A 163 -3.13 4.90 8.40
C GLY A 163 -2.55 3.56 8.85
N LEU A 164 -2.03 2.75 7.91
CA LEU A 164 -1.38 1.47 8.21
C LEU A 164 -0.11 1.64 9.06
N ALA A 165 0.72 2.64 8.74
CA ALA A 165 1.89 2.98 9.58
C ALA A 165 1.49 3.33 11.02
N GLN A 166 0.39 4.09 11.19
CA GLN A 166 -0.14 4.44 12.52
C GLN A 166 -0.72 3.22 13.24
N LEU A 167 -1.36 2.29 12.55
CA LEU A 167 -1.81 1.02 13.15
C LEU A 167 -0.64 0.19 13.67
N ILE A 168 0.47 0.10 12.91
CA ILE A 168 1.69 -0.57 13.39
C ILE A 168 2.23 0.14 14.64
N CYS A 169 2.23 1.47 14.68
CA CYS A 169 2.61 2.21 15.89
C CYS A 169 1.70 1.86 17.07
N ARG A 170 0.39 1.76 16.85
CA ARG A 170 -0.56 1.36 17.90
C ARG A 170 -0.30 -0.07 18.39
N ILE A 171 -0.01 -1.00 17.50
CA ILE A 171 0.40 -2.36 17.86
C ILE A 171 1.64 -2.30 18.79
N GLY A 172 2.61 -1.45 18.47
CA GLY A 172 3.77 -1.22 19.34
C GLY A 172 3.42 -0.72 20.74
N LEU A 173 2.46 0.21 20.84
CA LEU A 173 1.99 0.69 22.15
C LEU A 173 1.26 -0.41 22.95
N ILE A 174 0.52 -1.30 22.30
CA ILE A 174 -0.10 -2.46 22.94
C ILE A 174 0.98 -3.42 23.47
N PHE A 175 2.09 -3.61 22.74
CA PHE A 175 3.23 -4.38 23.24
C PHE A 175 3.84 -3.74 24.50
N ASP A 176 4.08 -2.43 24.49
CA ASP A 176 4.65 -1.72 25.65
C ASP A 176 3.72 -1.85 26.87
N ALA A 177 2.41 -1.61 26.71
CA ALA A 177 1.43 -1.75 27.80
C ALA A 177 1.38 -3.18 28.36
N SER A 178 1.47 -4.21 27.52
CA SER A 178 1.44 -5.61 27.94
C SER A 178 2.66 -6.02 28.80
N MET A 179 3.74 -5.25 28.73
CA MET A 179 4.95 -5.48 29.53
C MET A 179 4.90 -4.78 30.89
N GLU A 180 4.27 -3.62 30.97
CA GLU A 180 4.11 -2.88 32.24
C GLU A 180 3.25 -3.64 33.24
N ASP A 181 2.21 -4.34 32.77
CA ASP A 181 1.35 -5.19 33.62
C ASP A 181 2.10 -6.41 34.22
N SER A 182 3.21 -6.83 33.63
CA SER A 182 4.01 -7.97 34.12
C SER A 182 5.06 -7.60 35.18
N ASP A 183 5.36 -6.31 35.32
CA ASP A 183 6.45 -5.80 36.18
C ASP A 183 5.97 -4.98 37.39
N GLU A 184 4.76 -5.24 37.95
CA GLU A 184 4.29 -4.59 39.19
C GLU A 184 5.27 -4.68 40.35
N ASP A 185 6.20 -5.64 40.32
CA ASP A 185 7.27 -5.80 41.33
C ASP A 185 8.49 -4.88 41.11
N VAL A 186 8.63 -4.21 39.96
CA VAL A 186 9.79 -3.37 39.63
C VAL A 186 9.52 -1.87 39.82
N ALA A 187 8.28 -1.44 39.87
CA ALA A 187 7.88 -0.03 39.99
C ALA A 187 8.22 0.61 41.36
N GLN A 188 8.71 -0.16 42.34
CA GLN A 188 9.09 0.35 43.70
C GLN A 188 10.57 0.59 43.90
N LYS A 189 11.43 0.41 42.90
CA LYS A 189 12.88 0.59 43.06
C LYS A 189 13.49 1.43 41.96
N SER A 190 13.39 2.71 42.04
CA SER A 190 14.45 3.71 41.84
C SER A 190 13.91 5.07 41.36
N ASP A 191 14.33 6.10 42.09
CA ASP A 191 14.20 7.53 41.69
C ASP A 191 15.04 7.90 40.45
N ASN A 192 15.64 6.91 39.78
CA ASN A 192 16.32 6.96 38.49
C ASN A 192 15.85 5.80 37.62
N ALA A 193 14.54 5.70 37.37
CA ALA A 193 14.04 4.79 36.35
C ALA A 193 14.67 5.17 35.01
N SER A 194 15.61 4.35 34.54
CA SER A 194 15.96 4.36 33.12
C SER A 194 14.64 4.11 32.40
N VAL A 195 14.14 5.10 31.67
CA VAL A 195 12.96 4.97 30.82
C VAL A 195 13.29 3.80 29.91
N THR A 196 12.63 2.65 30.16
CA THR A 196 12.76 1.51 29.26
C THR A 196 12.36 2.01 27.90
N ALA A 197 13.28 2.00 26.94
CA ALA A 197 13.01 2.59 25.64
C ALA A 197 11.82 1.85 25.03
N SER A 198 10.77 2.57 24.65
CA SER A 198 9.59 1.95 24.05
C SER A 198 10.00 1.08 22.86
N CYS A 199 9.25 0.02 22.59
CA CYS A 199 9.55 -0.89 21.48
C CYS A 199 9.54 -0.14 20.13
N LEU A 200 8.80 0.96 20.01
CA LEU A 200 8.83 1.83 18.83
C LEU A 200 10.17 2.54 18.69
N HIS A 201 10.79 2.97 19.79
CA HIS A 201 12.14 3.55 19.73
C HIS A 201 13.17 2.50 19.34
N VAL A 202 13.14 1.33 19.98
CA VAL A 202 14.07 0.22 19.71
C VAL A 202 13.99 -0.17 18.22
N THR A 203 12.80 -0.44 17.73
CA THR A 203 12.62 -0.89 16.33
C THR A 203 12.89 0.21 15.28
N ARG A 204 12.86 1.49 15.67
CA ARG A 204 13.38 2.57 14.82
C ARG A 204 14.91 2.50 14.73
N VAL A 205 15.61 2.27 15.84
CA VAL A 205 17.07 2.13 15.83
C VAL A 205 17.47 0.92 15.00
N GLU A 206 16.73 -0.18 15.11
CA GLU A 206 16.94 -1.38 14.29
C GLU A 206 16.77 -1.10 12.79
N TRP A 207 15.69 -0.43 12.38
CA TRP A 207 15.48 -0.02 10.98
C TRP A 207 16.65 0.81 10.45
N VAL A 208 17.20 1.70 11.26
CA VAL A 208 18.28 2.60 10.87
C VAL A 208 19.64 1.91 10.79
N GLY A 209 19.95 0.98 11.72
CA GLY A 209 21.31 0.53 11.93
C GLY A 209 21.55 -0.99 11.89
N GLU A 210 20.51 -1.84 11.91
CA GLU A 210 20.72 -3.28 11.88
C GLU A 210 20.80 -3.84 10.47
N ASP A 211 21.76 -4.73 10.24
CA ASP A 211 22.02 -5.36 8.95
C ASP A 211 20.78 -6.07 8.38
N LEU A 212 19.95 -6.64 9.23
CA LEU A 212 18.69 -7.28 8.86
C LEU A 212 17.78 -6.39 8.00
N TRP A 213 17.71 -5.11 8.35
CA TRP A 213 16.79 -4.16 7.71
C TRP A 213 17.41 -3.38 6.54
N GLN A 214 18.75 -3.38 6.41
CA GLN A 214 19.41 -2.54 5.41
C GLN A 214 19.05 -2.91 3.97
N PRO A 215 18.86 -4.19 3.58
CA PRO A 215 18.42 -4.48 2.22
C PRO A 215 17.05 -3.89 1.89
N LEU A 216 16.04 -4.01 2.78
CA LEU A 216 14.72 -3.43 2.57
C LEU A 216 14.78 -1.90 2.60
N ARG A 217 15.49 -1.32 3.57
CA ARG A 217 15.67 0.12 3.67
C ARG A 217 16.32 0.69 2.41
N LYS A 218 17.35 0.04 1.88
CA LYS A 218 18.01 0.46 0.64
C LYS A 218 17.04 0.44 -0.55
N ALA A 219 16.22 -0.60 -0.68
CA ALA A 219 15.22 -0.67 -1.75
C ALA A 219 14.20 0.48 -1.63
N VAL A 220 13.71 0.78 -0.42
CA VAL A 220 12.83 1.92 -0.15
C VAL A 220 13.52 3.25 -0.49
N GLU A 221 14.74 3.47 -0.03
CA GLU A 221 15.48 4.72 -0.28
C GLU A 221 15.80 4.90 -1.78
N ASN A 222 16.09 3.82 -2.51
CA ASN A 222 16.27 3.86 -3.96
C ASN A 222 14.96 4.26 -4.68
N SER A 223 13.82 3.77 -4.23
CA SER A 223 12.53 4.13 -4.83
C SER A 223 12.19 5.61 -4.63
N LEU A 224 12.53 6.20 -3.49
CA LEU A 224 12.26 7.62 -3.17
C LEU A 224 12.98 8.63 -4.08
N VAL A 225 13.99 8.20 -4.82
CA VAL A 225 14.76 9.06 -5.72
C VAL A 225 14.49 8.84 -7.21
N LEU A 226 13.51 7.96 -7.53
CA LEU A 226 13.08 7.74 -8.91
C LEU A 226 12.43 8.99 -9.48
N LYS A 227 12.71 9.25 -10.75
CA LYS A 227 12.14 10.38 -11.49
C LYS A 227 10.97 9.97 -12.38
N ASP A 228 11.01 8.76 -12.91
CA ASP A 228 9.91 8.21 -13.71
C ASP A 228 8.80 7.72 -12.77
N TRP A 229 7.67 8.40 -12.80
CA TRP A 229 6.57 8.10 -11.88
C TRP A 229 5.91 6.74 -12.15
N PHE A 230 5.94 6.24 -13.39
CA PHE A 230 5.35 4.93 -13.69
C PHE A 230 6.32 3.80 -13.28
N GLU A 231 7.64 3.99 -13.45
CA GLU A 231 8.64 3.11 -12.86
C GLU A 231 8.46 3.05 -11.33
N LEU A 232 8.27 4.20 -10.68
CA LEU A 232 7.99 4.27 -9.25
C LEU A 232 6.69 3.52 -8.88
N PHE A 233 5.65 3.61 -9.73
CA PHE A 233 4.42 2.86 -9.54
C PHE A 233 4.67 1.34 -9.59
N ILE A 234 5.48 0.86 -10.54
CA ILE A 234 5.88 -0.55 -10.66
C ILE A 234 6.73 -0.97 -9.46
N ALA A 235 7.76 -0.21 -9.13
CA ALA A 235 8.68 -0.51 -8.04
C ALA A 235 7.95 -0.65 -6.71
N GLN A 236 7.18 0.37 -6.31
CA GLN A 236 6.49 0.38 -5.03
C GLN A 236 5.26 -0.52 -5.04
N ASN A 237 4.32 -0.24 -5.95
CA ASN A 237 2.97 -0.75 -5.85
C ASN A 237 2.81 -2.18 -6.39
N PHE A 238 3.74 -2.65 -7.20
CA PHE A 238 3.70 -3.99 -7.75
C PHE A 238 4.78 -4.90 -7.16
N VAL A 239 6.06 -4.50 -7.22
CA VAL A 239 7.17 -5.38 -6.82
C VAL A 239 7.36 -5.40 -5.31
N LEU A 240 7.71 -4.25 -4.70
CA LEU A 240 8.00 -4.17 -3.27
C LEU A 240 6.81 -4.63 -2.43
N ASP A 241 5.61 -4.15 -2.75
CA ASP A 241 4.41 -4.52 -1.99
C ASP A 241 4.08 -6.01 -2.12
N THR A 242 4.22 -6.60 -3.31
CA THR A 242 3.96 -8.03 -3.47
C THR A 242 4.91 -8.85 -2.58
N LEU A 243 6.20 -8.56 -2.63
CA LEU A 243 7.20 -9.32 -1.89
C LEU A 243 7.08 -9.10 -0.38
N VAL A 244 6.94 -7.85 0.07
CA VAL A 244 6.87 -7.52 1.51
C VAL A 244 5.57 -8.04 2.13
N TYR A 245 4.43 -7.88 1.46
CA TYR A 245 3.14 -8.33 1.99
C TYR A 245 3.01 -9.86 1.97
N GLU A 246 3.52 -10.52 0.93
CA GLU A 246 3.56 -11.97 0.86
C GLU A 246 4.42 -12.55 1.99
N PHE A 247 5.60 -11.98 2.23
CA PHE A 247 6.44 -12.38 3.35
C PHE A 247 5.77 -12.08 4.70
N ALA A 248 5.42 -10.82 4.98
CA ALA A 248 5.08 -10.37 6.33
C ALA A 248 3.65 -10.75 6.75
N HIS A 249 2.70 -10.64 5.83
CA HIS A 249 1.27 -10.78 6.16
C HIS A 249 0.65 -12.10 5.68
N ASN A 250 1.39 -12.93 4.93
CA ASN A 250 1.01 -14.30 4.62
C ASN A 250 1.93 -15.30 5.34
N HIS A 251 3.19 -15.43 4.93
CA HIS A 251 4.07 -16.48 5.45
C HIS A 251 4.46 -16.29 6.92
N PHE A 252 4.86 -15.08 7.31
CA PHE A 252 5.22 -14.81 8.71
C PHE A 252 4.00 -14.84 9.63
N ASP A 253 2.86 -14.31 9.19
CA ASP A 253 1.60 -14.41 9.93
C ASP A 253 1.17 -15.86 10.16
N GLN A 254 1.24 -16.70 9.11
CA GLN A 254 0.96 -18.12 9.22
C GLN A 254 1.92 -18.81 10.19
N PHE A 255 3.21 -18.53 10.09
CA PHE A 255 4.23 -19.08 11.00
C PHE A 255 3.93 -18.73 12.46
N MET A 256 3.57 -17.48 12.76
CA MET A 256 3.18 -17.08 14.12
C MET A 256 1.90 -17.78 14.58
N SER A 257 0.94 -17.98 13.69
CA SER A 257 -0.29 -18.74 13.99
C SER A 257 0.00 -20.21 14.29
N GLU A 258 0.91 -20.87 13.55
CA GLU A 258 1.37 -22.24 13.81
C GLU A 258 2.08 -22.37 15.18
N ARG A 259 2.73 -21.32 15.67
CA ARG A 259 3.28 -21.21 17.02
C ARG A 259 2.23 -20.93 18.12
N GLY A 260 0.96 -20.84 17.75
CA GLY A 260 -0.14 -20.57 18.68
C GLY A 260 -0.39 -19.09 18.98
N VAL A 261 0.22 -18.17 18.23
CA VAL A 261 0.09 -16.72 18.45
C VAL A 261 -0.99 -16.13 17.52
N GLN A 262 -2.23 -16.58 17.70
CA GLN A 262 -3.38 -16.09 16.91
C GLN A 262 -3.67 -14.59 17.11
N SER A 263 -3.24 -14.01 18.22
CA SER A 263 -3.34 -12.56 18.44
C SER A 263 -2.55 -11.74 17.40
N ALA A 264 -1.48 -12.30 16.84
CA ALA A 264 -0.75 -11.68 15.74
C ALA A 264 -1.66 -11.51 14.52
N SER A 265 -2.27 -12.58 14.02
CA SER A 265 -3.19 -12.55 12.88
C SER A 265 -4.38 -11.62 13.12
N MET A 266 -4.89 -11.53 14.36
CA MET A 266 -5.98 -10.60 14.69
C MET A 266 -5.55 -9.13 14.54
N MET A 267 -4.31 -8.81 14.91
CA MET A 267 -3.78 -7.45 14.80
C MET A 267 -3.42 -7.07 13.35
N THR A 268 -3.10 -8.05 12.51
CA THR A 268 -2.55 -7.82 11.16
C THR A 268 -3.54 -8.13 10.03
N GLU A 269 -4.74 -8.62 10.31
CA GLU A 269 -5.74 -8.97 9.29
C GLU A 269 -6.08 -7.84 8.33
N ILE A 270 -6.08 -6.60 8.82
CA ILE A 270 -6.34 -5.42 7.98
C ILE A 270 -5.33 -5.30 6.82
N PHE A 271 -4.06 -5.63 7.05
CA PHE A 271 -3.02 -5.50 6.02
C PHE A 271 -3.31 -6.44 4.83
N ARG A 272 -3.71 -7.69 5.09
CA ARG A 272 -4.09 -8.66 4.05
C ARG A 272 -5.33 -8.21 3.30
N THR A 273 -6.38 -7.84 4.04
CA THR A 273 -7.67 -7.42 3.46
C THR A 273 -7.50 -6.15 2.62
N TRP A 274 -6.74 -5.19 3.12
CA TRP A 274 -6.43 -3.96 2.41
C TRP A 274 -5.61 -4.23 1.15
N PHE A 275 -4.57 -5.06 1.26
CA PHE A 275 -3.71 -5.39 0.13
C PHE A 275 -4.49 -6.09 -1.00
N ALA A 276 -5.33 -7.06 -0.67
CA ALA A 276 -6.15 -7.77 -1.65
C ALA A 276 -7.13 -6.84 -2.39
N ASP A 277 -7.75 -5.87 -1.69
CA ASP A 277 -8.61 -4.86 -2.30
C ASP A 277 -7.83 -3.94 -3.24
N ARG A 278 -6.68 -3.47 -2.78
CA ARG A 278 -5.82 -2.55 -3.49
C ARG A 278 -5.16 -3.20 -4.72
N ASP A 279 -4.73 -4.44 -4.63
CA ASP A 279 -4.05 -5.16 -5.70
C ASP A 279 -4.88 -5.26 -6.98
N ARG A 280 -6.20 -5.29 -6.86
CA ARG A 280 -7.13 -5.25 -8.01
C ARG A 280 -6.94 -4.01 -8.87
N TRP A 281 -6.72 -2.86 -8.23
CA TRP A 281 -6.46 -1.62 -8.93
C TRP A 281 -5.06 -1.60 -9.56
N VAL A 282 -4.04 -1.96 -8.82
CA VAL A 282 -2.66 -1.97 -9.32
C VAL A 282 -2.53 -2.89 -10.53
N THR A 283 -3.07 -4.11 -10.42
CA THR A 283 -3.09 -5.07 -11.54
C THR A 283 -3.84 -4.52 -12.76
N ALA A 284 -4.97 -3.85 -12.58
CA ALA A 284 -5.74 -3.29 -13.69
C ALA A 284 -4.98 -2.17 -14.42
N VAL A 285 -4.34 -1.27 -13.67
CA VAL A 285 -3.54 -0.16 -14.22
C VAL A 285 -2.38 -0.70 -15.05
N ILE A 286 -1.58 -1.61 -14.47
CA ILE A 286 -0.41 -2.15 -15.16
C ILE A 286 -0.82 -2.97 -16.38
N LYS A 287 -1.82 -3.82 -16.26
CA LYS A 287 -2.35 -4.61 -17.38
C LYS A 287 -2.81 -3.73 -18.54
N ARG A 288 -3.45 -2.60 -18.23
CA ARG A 288 -3.87 -1.65 -19.28
C ARG A 288 -2.67 -1.00 -19.97
N ALA A 289 -1.64 -0.61 -19.21
CA ALA A 289 -0.42 -0.04 -19.75
C ALA A 289 0.39 -1.05 -20.58
N VAL A 290 0.46 -2.31 -20.13
CA VAL A 290 1.09 -3.42 -20.87
C VAL A 290 0.40 -3.67 -22.21
N ASN A 291 -0.92 -3.60 -22.24
CA ASN A 291 -1.70 -3.85 -23.44
C ASN A 291 -1.73 -2.66 -24.42
N GLU A 292 -1.15 -1.53 -24.05
CA GLU A 292 -1.10 -0.35 -24.94
C GLU A 292 -0.12 -0.53 -26.08
N SER A 293 1.09 -1.05 -25.80
CA SER A 293 2.12 -1.26 -26.81
C SER A 293 3.15 -2.29 -26.38
N GLU A 294 3.88 -2.89 -27.34
CA GLU A 294 5.00 -3.81 -27.06
C GLU A 294 6.18 -3.08 -26.41
N GLU A 295 6.36 -1.80 -26.65
CA GLU A 295 7.35 -0.95 -26.01
C GLU A 295 7.08 -0.82 -24.51
N ASN A 296 5.83 -0.49 -24.13
CA ASN A 296 5.40 -0.44 -22.75
C ASN A 296 5.57 -1.79 -22.06
N LYS A 297 5.16 -2.87 -22.75
CA LYS A 297 5.27 -4.24 -22.26
C LYS A 297 6.71 -4.60 -21.92
N THR A 298 7.63 -4.35 -22.85
CA THR A 298 9.05 -4.62 -22.66
C THR A 298 9.64 -3.81 -21.50
N LEU A 299 9.30 -2.54 -21.44
CA LEU A 299 9.80 -1.62 -20.42
C LEU A 299 9.29 -2.00 -19.02
N ILE A 300 7.99 -2.29 -18.88
CA ILE A 300 7.39 -2.71 -17.61
C ILE A 300 8.01 -4.03 -17.14
N SER A 301 8.22 -5.00 -18.05
CA SER A 301 8.91 -6.26 -17.70
C SER A 301 10.31 -6.01 -17.17
N SER A 302 11.10 -5.16 -17.83
CA SER A 302 12.45 -4.78 -17.39
C SER A 302 12.43 -4.16 -15.99
N TRP A 303 11.54 -3.22 -15.72
CA TRP A 303 11.43 -2.59 -14.42
C TRP A 303 11.03 -3.58 -13.31
N ILE A 304 10.11 -4.51 -13.61
CA ILE A 304 9.73 -5.56 -12.64
C ILE A 304 10.96 -6.41 -12.28
N ASP A 305 11.74 -6.85 -13.29
CA ASP A 305 12.91 -7.70 -13.08
C ASP A 305 14.01 -6.94 -12.31
N GLU A 306 14.29 -5.68 -12.66
CA GLU A 306 15.26 -4.82 -12.00
C GLU A 306 14.91 -4.55 -10.53
N TRP A 307 13.64 -4.28 -10.23
CA TRP A 307 13.19 -4.03 -8.87
C TRP A 307 13.05 -5.31 -8.04
N ALA A 308 12.73 -6.45 -8.66
CA ALA A 308 12.77 -7.74 -8.00
C ALA A 308 14.21 -8.10 -7.56
N GLU A 309 15.21 -7.89 -8.41
CA GLU A 309 16.62 -8.09 -8.05
C GLU A 309 17.04 -7.24 -6.84
N GLN A 310 16.55 -6.00 -6.74
CA GLN A 310 16.84 -5.12 -5.61
C GLN A 310 16.10 -5.52 -4.32
N ALA A 311 14.90 -6.05 -4.41
CA ALA A 311 14.02 -6.34 -3.28
C ALA A 311 14.25 -7.74 -2.66
N LEU A 312 14.58 -8.74 -3.48
CA LEU A 312 14.72 -10.12 -3.03
C LEU A 312 15.75 -10.33 -1.91
N PRO A 313 16.92 -9.63 -1.89
CA PRO A 313 17.85 -9.74 -0.75
C PRO A 313 17.21 -9.36 0.59
N ALA A 314 16.22 -8.46 0.58
CA ALA A 314 15.50 -8.08 1.80
C ALA A 314 14.61 -9.22 2.30
N ILE A 315 13.89 -9.87 1.38
CA ILE A 315 13.01 -11.00 1.72
C ILE A 315 13.84 -12.18 2.22
N GLY A 316 14.97 -12.49 1.56
CA GLY A 316 15.91 -13.52 2.01
C GLY A 316 16.41 -13.27 3.43
N ALA A 317 16.90 -12.05 3.72
CA ALA A 317 17.40 -11.69 5.05
C ALA A 317 16.31 -11.81 6.15
N LEU A 318 15.10 -11.33 5.86
CA LEU A 318 13.98 -11.40 6.79
C LEU A 318 13.52 -12.85 7.02
N ALA A 319 13.47 -13.67 5.96
CA ALA A 319 13.11 -15.09 6.04
C ALA A 319 14.17 -15.89 6.79
N ASP A 320 15.46 -15.66 6.53
CA ASP A 320 16.57 -16.29 7.25
C ASP A 320 16.53 -15.99 8.75
N TYR A 321 16.19 -14.77 9.12
CA TYR A 321 16.08 -14.37 10.51
C TYR A 321 14.85 -14.97 11.19
N ALA A 322 13.68 -14.85 10.58
CA ALA A 322 12.41 -15.19 11.20
C ALA A 322 12.11 -16.70 11.15
N MET A 323 12.49 -17.36 10.08
CA MET A 323 12.11 -18.75 9.75
C MET A 323 13.28 -19.51 9.09
N PRO A 324 14.44 -19.64 9.76
CA PRO A 324 15.67 -20.15 9.12
C PRO A 324 15.50 -21.52 8.47
N ASP A 325 14.73 -22.41 9.06
CA ASP A 325 14.48 -23.76 8.52
C ASP A 325 13.63 -23.79 7.24
N LYS A 326 12.86 -22.72 6.98
CA LYS A 326 11.94 -22.58 5.83
C LYS A 326 12.33 -21.43 4.90
N SER A 327 13.44 -20.74 5.15
CA SER A 327 13.81 -19.49 4.46
C SER A 327 13.83 -19.61 2.95
N GLY A 328 14.47 -20.65 2.42
CA GLY A 328 14.53 -20.90 0.98
C GLY A 328 13.16 -21.19 0.35
N GLU A 329 12.30 -21.93 1.05
CA GLU A 329 10.92 -22.21 0.61
C GLU A 329 10.09 -20.91 0.55
N ILE A 330 10.17 -20.10 1.60
CA ILE A 330 9.42 -18.84 1.70
C ILE A 330 9.88 -17.83 0.66
N THR A 331 11.20 -17.69 0.49
CA THR A 331 11.74 -16.79 -0.54
C THR A 331 11.28 -17.22 -1.93
N THR A 332 11.27 -18.53 -2.21
CA THR A 332 10.75 -19.06 -3.48
C THR A 332 9.27 -18.77 -3.64
N ALA A 333 8.46 -18.98 -2.59
CA ALA A 333 7.02 -18.68 -2.64
C ALA A 333 6.73 -17.20 -2.91
N CYS A 334 7.51 -16.28 -2.34
CA CYS A 334 7.40 -14.84 -2.63
C CYS A 334 7.72 -14.52 -4.10
N VAL A 335 8.73 -15.19 -4.68
CA VAL A 335 9.06 -15.07 -6.10
C VAL A 335 7.94 -15.63 -6.97
N ASP A 336 7.43 -16.81 -6.64
CA ASP A 336 6.34 -17.47 -7.38
C ASP A 336 5.07 -16.59 -7.39
N GLU A 337 4.76 -15.92 -6.27
CA GLU A 337 3.63 -14.97 -6.22
C GLU A 337 3.87 -13.76 -7.13
N LEU A 338 5.09 -13.19 -7.17
CA LEU A 338 5.41 -12.11 -8.08
C LEU A 338 5.29 -12.55 -9.55
N GLU A 339 5.79 -13.74 -9.91
CA GLU A 339 5.67 -14.31 -11.26
C GLU A 339 4.23 -14.62 -11.62
N ARG A 340 3.43 -15.12 -10.69
CA ARG A 340 1.99 -15.30 -10.88
C ARG A 340 1.29 -13.99 -11.22
N LYS A 341 1.62 -12.91 -10.50
CA LYS A 341 1.08 -11.57 -10.76
C LYS A 341 1.56 -11.00 -12.09
N LYS A 342 2.84 -11.21 -12.42
CA LYS A 342 3.43 -10.84 -13.71
C LYS A 342 2.66 -11.51 -14.87
N SER A 343 2.38 -12.80 -14.75
CA SER A 343 1.56 -13.54 -15.72
C SER A 343 0.12 -12.99 -15.82
N ALA A 344 -0.49 -12.57 -14.71
CA ALA A 344 -1.86 -12.02 -14.69
C ALA A 344 -2.01 -10.69 -15.43
N ILE A 345 -0.93 -9.93 -15.55
CA ILE A 345 -0.90 -8.66 -16.31
C ILE A 345 -0.51 -8.85 -17.78
N GLY A 346 -0.12 -10.06 -18.20
CA GLY A 346 0.20 -10.40 -19.59
C GLY A 346 1.69 -10.34 -19.93
N LEU A 347 2.56 -10.49 -18.93
CA LEU A 347 4.02 -10.60 -19.05
C LEU A 347 4.50 -12.04 -18.90
#